data_994f3b2570565451a47beec9677ae70c
#
_entry.id   994f3b2570565451a47beec9677ae70c
#
_cell.length_a   1.000
_cell.length_b   1.000
_cell.length_c   1.000
_cell.angle_alpha   90.00
_cell.angle_beta   90.00
_cell.angle_gamma   90.00
#
_symmetry.space_group_name_H-M   'P 1'
#
loop_
_entity.id
_entity.type
_entity.pdbx_description
1 polymer ?
#
loop_
_entity_poly.entity_id
_entity_poly.type
_entity_poly.pdbx_seq_one_letter_code
_entity_poly.pdbx_strand_id
1 'polypeptide(L)'
;IAKSNYRWSQNSDIVVRMPCGGGVGAGPFHSQSNEVWFTKVPGLKVVYPSHSYEAKGLLNASIEDPNPVMYFEHKYIYRTVSEEIPENYYTLELGKAKIRSIGADATIITYGLGVHWALNVMKSFKNYSIEIIDLNTLIPWDKELVFNSIKKTGKVLLLSEDTLINGFIGEISATISEEIFEYLDAPIIRVGSLDTPVPFSNNLEKSFLSNSRLKEK
;
A
#
# COMPACT_ATOMS: atom_id res chain seq x y z
N ILE A 1 7.11 -20.07 -10.87
CA ILE A 1 6.02 -20.54 -9.98
C ILE A 1 4.66 -20.11 -10.54
N ALA A 2 4.38 -18.83 -10.73
CA ALA A 2 3.12 -18.35 -11.30
C ALA A 2 2.84 -18.95 -12.71
N LYS A 3 3.86 -19.08 -13.54
CA LYS A 3 3.76 -19.71 -14.87
C LYS A 3 3.54 -21.22 -14.80
N SER A 4 4.01 -21.88 -13.75
CA SER A 4 3.78 -23.33 -13.57
C SER A 4 2.31 -23.62 -13.34
N ASN A 5 1.62 -22.84 -12.52
CA ASN A 5 0.16 -22.97 -12.34
C ASN A 5 -0.57 -22.80 -13.68
N TYR A 6 -0.26 -21.76 -14.44
CA TYR A 6 -0.85 -21.52 -15.75
C TYR A 6 -0.61 -22.69 -16.74
N ARG A 7 0.60 -23.20 -16.81
CA ARG A 7 0.99 -24.22 -17.81
C ARG A 7 0.49 -25.63 -17.48
N TRP A 8 0.50 -25.99 -16.20
CA TRP A 8 0.26 -27.37 -15.77
C TRP A 8 -0.95 -27.53 -14.85
N SER A 9 -1.71 -26.44 -14.63
CA SER A 9 -2.86 -26.44 -13.71
C SER A 9 -2.50 -26.96 -12.31
N GLN A 10 -1.27 -26.71 -11.88
CA GLN A 10 -0.78 -27.10 -10.56
C GLN A 10 -0.92 -25.89 -9.61
N ASN A 11 -1.46 -26.15 -8.44
CA ASN A 11 -1.43 -25.16 -7.35
C ASN A 11 0.02 -24.87 -6.95
N SER A 12 0.27 -23.63 -6.54
CA SER A 12 1.56 -23.20 -6.04
C SER A 12 1.33 -22.35 -4.79
N ASP A 13 0.98 -23.03 -3.71
CA ASP A 13 0.61 -22.50 -2.39
C ASP A 13 1.85 -22.02 -1.60
N ILE A 14 2.59 -21.09 -2.19
CA ILE A 14 3.81 -20.55 -1.60
C ILE A 14 3.56 -19.13 -1.12
N VAL A 15 3.90 -18.84 0.13
CA VAL A 15 3.96 -17.47 0.67
C VAL A 15 5.41 -17.05 0.83
N VAL A 16 5.80 -15.99 0.12
CA VAL A 16 7.11 -15.37 0.26
C VAL A 16 6.98 -14.12 1.11
N ARG A 17 7.47 -14.18 2.35
CA ARG A 17 7.50 -13.02 3.25
C ARG A 17 8.71 -12.15 2.94
N MET A 18 8.47 -10.87 2.69
CA MET A 18 9.47 -9.91 2.26
C MET A 18 9.53 -8.69 3.20
N PRO A 19 10.40 -8.72 4.22
CA PRO A 19 10.66 -7.53 5.03
C PRO A 19 11.28 -6.42 4.17
N CYS A 20 10.66 -5.24 4.15
CA CYS A 20 11.04 -4.12 3.29
C CYS A 20 10.90 -2.77 4.01
N GLY A 21 11.14 -1.69 3.30
CA GLY A 21 10.82 -0.34 3.70
C GLY A 21 11.90 0.39 4.50
N GLY A 22 11.84 1.71 4.44
CA GLY A 22 12.75 2.66 5.05
C GLY A 22 12.39 3.04 6.48
N GLY A 23 13.08 4.10 6.98
CA GLY A 23 12.91 4.58 8.34
C GLY A 23 13.70 3.80 9.39
N VAL A 24 14.56 2.88 8.96
CA VAL A 24 15.35 1.98 9.83
C VAL A 24 16.87 2.15 9.65
N GLY A 25 17.31 3.05 8.75
CA GLY A 25 18.74 3.34 8.54
C GLY A 25 19.53 2.21 7.88
N ALA A 26 18.85 1.33 7.13
CA ALA A 26 19.47 0.13 6.54
C ALA A 26 19.90 0.29 5.08
N GLY A 27 19.75 1.49 4.53
CA GLY A 27 20.23 1.90 3.21
C GLY A 27 19.67 1.10 2.03
N PRO A 28 20.34 1.12 0.87
CA PRO A 28 19.81 0.52 -0.36
C PRO A 28 19.74 -1.01 -0.33
N PHE A 29 20.39 -1.66 0.62
CA PHE A 29 20.41 -3.14 0.70
C PHE A 29 19.20 -3.71 1.44
N HIS A 30 18.63 -2.98 2.39
CA HIS A 30 17.58 -3.52 3.26
C HIS A 30 16.38 -2.60 3.46
N SER A 31 16.35 -1.40 2.86
CA SER A 31 15.27 -0.42 3.05
C SER A 31 14.51 -0.08 1.77
N GLN A 32 14.71 -0.83 0.70
CA GLN A 32 13.99 -0.60 -0.55
C GLN A 32 12.55 -1.08 -0.48
N SER A 33 11.68 -0.39 -1.23
CA SER A 33 10.33 -0.81 -1.58
C SER A 33 10.38 -1.49 -2.94
N ASN A 34 10.11 -2.80 -2.99
CA ASN A 34 10.30 -3.63 -4.19
C ASN A 34 8.99 -4.28 -4.65
N GLU A 35 7.85 -3.89 -4.12
CA GLU A 35 6.56 -4.49 -4.42
C GLU A 35 6.21 -4.42 -5.90
N VAL A 36 6.60 -3.36 -6.59
CA VAL A 36 6.31 -3.15 -8.01
C VAL A 36 6.92 -4.22 -8.91
N TRP A 37 8.03 -4.84 -8.51
CA TRP A 37 8.65 -5.91 -9.28
C TRP A 37 7.75 -7.14 -9.39
N PHE A 38 6.85 -7.33 -8.45
CA PHE A 38 5.94 -8.47 -8.37
C PHE A 38 4.53 -8.15 -8.86
N THR A 39 4.10 -6.88 -8.80
CA THR A 39 2.76 -6.47 -9.22
C THR A 39 2.48 -6.68 -10.71
N LYS A 40 3.52 -6.68 -11.54
CA LYS A 40 3.41 -6.91 -12.99
C LYS A 40 3.46 -8.38 -13.41
N VAL A 41 3.57 -9.32 -12.47
CA VAL A 41 3.68 -10.75 -12.79
C VAL A 41 2.31 -11.41 -12.69
N PRO A 42 1.67 -11.79 -13.81
CA PRO A 42 0.37 -12.46 -13.78
C PRO A 42 0.43 -13.76 -12.96
N GLY A 43 -0.56 -13.97 -12.11
CA GLY A 43 -0.67 -15.13 -11.23
C GLY A 43 -0.01 -14.98 -9.86
N LEU A 44 0.71 -13.88 -9.59
CA LEU A 44 1.12 -13.53 -8.23
C LEU A 44 0.05 -12.68 -7.55
N LYS A 45 -0.17 -12.93 -6.27
CA LYS A 45 -0.86 -11.99 -5.37
C LYS A 45 0.18 -11.20 -4.59
N VAL A 46 -0.11 -9.92 -4.33
CA VAL A 46 0.81 -9.03 -3.60
C VAL A 46 0.07 -8.39 -2.44
N VAL A 47 0.49 -8.71 -1.22
CA VAL A 47 -0.14 -8.28 0.03
C VAL A 47 0.81 -7.38 0.79
N TYR A 48 0.30 -6.28 1.37
CA TYR A 48 1.10 -5.30 2.09
C TYR A 48 0.30 -4.64 3.22
N PRO A 49 0.12 -5.32 4.37
CA PRO A 49 -0.66 -4.80 5.50
C PRO A 49 0.03 -3.62 6.17
N SER A 50 -0.77 -2.79 6.85
CA SER A 50 -0.31 -1.64 7.62
C SER A 50 -0.50 -1.79 9.13
N HIS A 51 -1.35 -2.71 9.60
CA HIS A 51 -1.69 -2.90 11.01
C HIS A 51 -1.62 -4.38 11.39
N SER A 52 -1.49 -4.67 12.69
CA SER A 52 -1.26 -6.03 13.19
C SER A 52 -2.47 -6.95 12.98
N TYR A 53 -3.69 -6.42 13.10
CA TYR A 53 -4.92 -7.17 12.82
C TYR A 53 -4.94 -7.67 11.38
N GLU A 54 -4.73 -6.78 10.42
CA GLU A 54 -4.66 -7.16 9.01
C GLU A 54 -3.46 -8.05 8.71
N ALA A 55 -2.31 -7.79 9.34
CA ALA A 55 -1.12 -8.61 9.14
C ALA A 55 -1.39 -10.08 9.52
N LYS A 56 -2.02 -10.36 10.67
CA LYS A 56 -2.37 -11.73 11.06
C LYS A 56 -3.40 -12.35 10.11
N GLY A 57 -4.51 -11.65 9.86
CA GLY A 57 -5.61 -12.21 9.07
C GLY A 57 -5.26 -12.42 7.60
N LEU A 58 -4.52 -11.50 6.99
CA LEU A 58 -4.06 -11.62 5.61
C LEU A 58 -2.94 -12.66 5.45
N LEU A 59 -2.06 -12.83 6.46
CA LEU A 59 -1.05 -13.89 6.41
C LEU A 59 -1.70 -15.27 6.45
N ASN A 60 -2.68 -15.46 7.33
CA ASN A 60 -3.44 -16.70 7.37
C ASN A 60 -4.15 -16.97 6.04
N ALA A 61 -4.83 -15.96 5.48
CA ALA A 61 -5.48 -16.08 4.17
C ALA A 61 -4.48 -16.38 3.04
N SER A 62 -3.27 -15.79 3.12
CA SER A 62 -2.21 -16.04 2.14
C SER A 62 -1.69 -17.48 2.19
N ILE A 63 -1.64 -18.09 3.38
CA ILE A 63 -1.22 -19.49 3.56
C ILE A 63 -2.30 -20.46 3.03
N GLU A 64 -3.56 -20.10 3.12
CA GLU A 64 -4.68 -20.90 2.59
C GLU A 64 -4.90 -20.72 1.08
N ASP A 65 -4.31 -19.68 0.48
CA ASP A 65 -4.51 -19.39 -0.94
C ASP A 65 -3.75 -20.39 -1.83
N PRO A 66 -4.41 -20.98 -2.84
CA PRO A 66 -3.76 -21.94 -3.74
C PRO A 66 -2.77 -21.30 -4.73
N ASN A 67 -2.67 -19.98 -4.75
CA ASN A 67 -1.77 -19.23 -5.63
C ASN A 67 -0.58 -18.67 -4.86
N PRO A 68 0.55 -18.39 -5.53
CA PRO A 68 1.70 -17.80 -4.87
C PRO A 68 1.42 -16.36 -4.42
N VAL A 69 1.77 -16.07 -3.17
CA VAL A 69 1.56 -14.76 -2.54
C VAL A 69 2.90 -14.16 -2.15
N MET A 70 3.15 -12.93 -2.62
CA MET A 70 4.23 -12.07 -2.16
C MET A 70 3.71 -11.22 -1.00
N TYR A 71 4.17 -11.50 0.20
CA TYR A 71 3.69 -10.89 1.44
C TYR A 71 4.73 -9.88 1.96
N PHE A 72 4.48 -8.59 1.71
CA PHE A 72 5.37 -7.51 2.12
C PHE A 72 5.11 -7.10 3.57
N GLU A 73 6.18 -6.87 4.32
CA GLU A 73 6.15 -6.51 5.72
C GLU A 73 7.09 -5.32 5.98
N HIS A 74 6.50 -4.17 6.31
CA HIS A 74 7.30 -2.97 6.53
C HIS A 74 8.04 -3.03 7.87
N LYS A 75 9.36 -3.03 7.85
CA LYS A 75 10.21 -3.21 9.04
C LYS A 75 10.02 -2.16 10.14
N TYR A 76 9.78 -0.92 9.76
CA TYR A 76 9.52 0.15 10.71
C TYR A 76 8.23 -0.11 11.52
N ILE A 77 7.19 -0.64 10.89
CA ILE A 77 5.90 -0.94 11.52
C ILE A 77 6.03 -2.02 12.59
N TYR A 78 6.92 -2.99 12.47
CA TYR A 78 7.12 -4.07 13.43
C TYR A 78 7.30 -3.60 14.88
N ARG A 79 7.86 -2.39 15.08
CA ARG A 79 8.21 -1.88 16.40
C ARG A 79 7.46 -0.59 16.78
N THR A 80 6.74 0.00 15.85
CA THR A 80 6.10 1.32 16.03
C THR A 80 4.59 1.26 16.04
N VAL A 81 4.01 0.15 15.57
CA VAL A 81 2.57 -0.09 15.59
C VAL A 81 2.27 -1.26 16.49
N SER A 82 1.38 -1.04 17.47
CA SER A 82 0.92 -2.05 18.40
C SER A 82 -0.58 -1.91 18.57
N GLU A 83 -1.30 -3.02 18.50
CA GLU A 83 -2.74 -3.09 18.75
C GLU A 83 -3.10 -4.46 19.33
N GLU A 84 -4.23 -4.52 20.03
CA GLU A 84 -4.79 -5.79 20.47
C GLU A 84 -5.36 -6.55 19.28
N ILE A 85 -5.02 -7.82 19.18
CA ILE A 85 -5.50 -8.70 18.12
C ILE A 85 -6.18 -9.93 18.74
N PRO A 86 -7.23 -10.48 18.11
CA PRO A 86 -7.86 -11.71 18.59
C PRO A 86 -6.86 -12.87 18.67
N GLU A 87 -6.92 -13.67 19.73
CA GLU A 87 -6.07 -14.85 19.91
C GLU A 87 -6.47 -15.98 18.95
N ASN A 88 -7.77 -16.13 18.71
CA ASN A 88 -8.31 -17.15 17.81
C ASN A 88 -7.81 -16.98 16.38
N TYR A 89 -7.90 -18.07 15.63
CA TYR A 89 -7.62 -18.07 14.19
C TYR A 89 -8.69 -17.28 13.43
N TYR A 90 -8.27 -16.47 12.49
CA TYR A 90 -9.14 -15.79 11.52
C TYR A 90 -8.38 -15.48 10.24
N THR A 91 -9.09 -15.33 9.14
CA THR A 91 -8.60 -14.87 7.86
C THR A 91 -9.29 -13.57 7.46
N LEU A 92 -8.64 -12.81 6.60
CA LEU A 92 -9.21 -11.64 5.92
C LEU A 92 -9.15 -11.86 4.42
N GLU A 93 -10.16 -11.41 3.72
CA GLU A 93 -10.26 -11.57 2.26
C GLU A 93 -9.13 -10.81 1.55
N LEU A 94 -8.37 -11.51 0.70
CA LEU A 94 -7.37 -10.89 -0.16
C LEU A 94 -8.08 -10.07 -1.26
N GLY A 95 -7.55 -8.90 -1.56
CA GLY A 95 -8.16 -7.99 -2.54
C GLY A 95 -9.18 -7.02 -1.95
N LYS A 96 -9.31 -6.96 -0.62
CA LYS A 96 -10.17 -6.00 0.07
C LYS A 96 -9.35 -4.92 0.79
N ALA A 97 -9.71 -3.68 0.48
CA ALA A 97 -9.16 -2.51 1.14
C ALA A 97 -9.96 -2.14 2.40
N LYS A 98 -9.39 -1.27 3.22
CA LYS A 98 -10.03 -0.78 4.46
C LYS A 98 -10.04 0.73 4.53
N ILE A 99 -11.17 1.32 4.88
CA ILE A 99 -11.26 2.74 5.20
C ILE A 99 -10.71 2.95 6.62
N ARG A 100 -9.64 3.71 6.74
CA ARG A 100 -8.99 4.06 8.02
C ARG A 100 -9.50 5.39 8.59
N SER A 101 -9.98 6.26 7.74
CA SER A 101 -10.66 7.52 8.10
C SER A 101 -11.76 7.77 7.10
N ILE A 102 -12.93 8.11 7.59
CA ILE A 102 -14.07 8.48 6.73
C ILE A 102 -13.97 9.98 6.42
N GLY A 103 -14.17 10.35 5.16
CA GLY A 103 -14.09 11.74 4.71
C GLY A 103 -14.94 12.02 3.48
N ALA A 104 -15.08 13.33 3.15
CA ALA A 104 -15.89 13.80 2.04
C ALA A 104 -15.17 14.82 1.14
N ASP A 105 -14.06 15.43 1.56
CA ASP A 105 -13.39 16.50 0.81
C ASP A 105 -12.32 15.99 -0.16
N ALA A 106 -11.64 14.91 0.19
CA ALA A 106 -10.64 14.24 -0.65
C ALA A 106 -10.41 12.80 -0.18
N THR A 107 -9.83 11.98 -1.06
CA THR A 107 -9.42 10.60 -0.77
C THR A 107 -7.90 10.46 -0.85
N ILE A 108 -7.28 9.93 0.20
CA ILE A 108 -5.89 9.45 0.18
C ILE A 108 -5.90 7.94 0.05
N ILE A 109 -5.24 7.41 -0.98
CA ILE A 109 -5.10 5.97 -1.23
C ILE A 109 -3.64 5.60 -0.97
N THR A 110 -3.41 4.61 -0.12
CA THR A 110 -2.08 4.23 0.31
C THR A 110 -2.03 2.80 0.84
N TYR A 111 -0.86 2.34 1.26
CA TYR A 111 -0.62 1.02 1.85
C TYR A 111 0.62 1.04 2.76
N GLY A 112 0.81 0.01 3.56
CA GLY A 112 1.98 -0.14 4.43
C GLY A 112 2.20 1.07 5.35
N LEU A 113 3.42 1.59 5.42
CA LEU A 113 3.76 2.74 6.26
C LEU A 113 3.07 4.04 5.83
N GLY A 114 2.73 4.18 4.55
CA GLY A 114 2.00 5.34 4.02
C GLY A 114 0.67 5.62 4.75
N VAL A 115 0.00 4.58 5.24
CA VAL A 115 -1.23 4.71 6.04
C VAL A 115 -0.98 5.51 7.32
N HIS A 116 0.10 5.20 8.03
CA HIS A 116 0.46 5.90 9.28
C HIS A 116 0.90 7.34 9.01
N TRP A 117 1.56 7.60 7.89
CA TRP A 117 1.89 8.98 7.47
C TRP A 117 0.64 9.78 7.17
N ALA A 118 -0.30 9.22 6.41
CA ALA A 118 -1.58 9.86 6.10
C ALA A 118 -2.37 10.17 7.37
N LEU A 119 -2.56 9.20 8.25
CA LEU A 119 -3.25 9.38 9.54
C LEU A 119 -2.58 10.44 10.43
N ASN A 120 -1.26 10.51 10.41
CA ASN A 120 -0.53 11.50 11.22
C ASN A 120 -0.65 12.91 10.64
N VAL A 121 -0.55 13.07 9.33
CA VAL A 121 -0.68 14.37 8.65
C VAL A 121 -2.07 14.94 8.84
N MET A 122 -3.10 14.11 8.81
CA MET A 122 -4.51 14.49 9.05
C MET A 122 -4.74 15.22 10.38
N LYS A 123 -3.95 14.90 11.41
CA LYS A 123 -4.04 15.61 12.71
C LYS A 123 -3.77 17.12 12.60
N SER A 124 -3.05 17.54 11.55
CA SER A 124 -2.73 18.95 11.25
C SER A 124 -3.79 19.64 10.38
N PHE A 125 -4.71 18.89 9.75
CA PHE A 125 -5.70 19.39 8.79
C PHE A 125 -7.15 19.23 9.31
N LYS A 126 -7.39 19.69 10.54
CA LYS A 126 -8.68 19.49 11.25
C LYS A 126 -9.90 20.08 10.54
N ASN A 127 -9.70 21.02 9.62
CA ASN A 127 -10.79 21.66 8.87
C ASN A 127 -11.19 20.90 7.61
N TYR A 128 -10.51 19.81 7.30
CA TYR A 128 -10.77 18.97 6.12
C TYR A 128 -11.21 17.57 6.53
N SER A 129 -12.20 17.05 5.82
CA SER A 129 -12.75 15.71 5.99
C SER A 129 -12.15 14.80 4.93
N ILE A 130 -11.01 14.17 5.22
CA ILE A 130 -10.28 13.34 4.25
C ILE A 130 -10.51 11.86 4.53
N GLU A 131 -10.90 11.14 3.49
CA GLU A 131 -10.99 9.69 3.52
C GLU A 131 -9.63 9.06 3.29
N ILE A 132 -9.25 8.10 4.12
CA ILE A 132 -7.99 7.36 3.96
C ILE A 132 -8.31 5.90 3.68
N ILE A 133 -7.86 5.41 2.52
CA ILE A 133 -7.99 4.02 2.10
C ILE A 133 -6.64 3.33 2.23
N ASP A 134 -6.64 2.25 3.00
CA ASP A 134 -5.55 1.30 3.12
C ASP A 134 -5.82 0.10 2.21
N LEU A 135 -5.01 -0.06 1.17
CA LEU A 135 -5.23 -1.08 0.17
C LEU A 135 -5.07 -2.51 0.69
N ASN A 136 -4.19 -2.75 1.67
CA ASN A 136 -3.84 -4.06 2.22
C ASN A 136 -3.34 -5.09 1.18
N THR A 137 -3.95 -5.13 0.01
CA THR A 137 -3.57 -5.99 -1.11
C THR A 137 -3.36 -5.12 -2.35
N LEU A 138 -2.21 -5.28 -3.00
CA LEU A 138 -1.88 -4.54 -4.20
C LEU A 138 -2.31 -5.29 -5.47
N ILE A 139 -2.22 -6.61 -5.45
CA ILE A 139 -2.71 -7.46 -6.53
C ILE A 139 -3.46 -8.67 -5.93
N PRO A 140 -4.77 -8.77 -6.19
CA PRO A 140 -5.64 -7.74 -6.76
C PRO A 140 -5.88 -6.60 -5.76
N TRP A 141 -6.16 -5.38 -6.23
CA TRP A 141 -6.57 -4.29 -5.36
C TRP A 141 -8.08 -4.03 -5.45
N ASP A 142 -8.66 -3.43 -4.42
CA ASP A 142 -10.10 -3.18 -4.28
C ASP A 142 -10.53 -1.95 -5.09
N LYS A 143 -10.71 -2.13 -6.40
CA LYS A 143 -11.19 -1.07 -7.31
C LYS A 143 -12.54 -0.52 -6.87
N GLU A 144 -13.46 -1.39 -6.45
CA GLU A 144 -14.82 -1.00 -6.09
C GLU A 144 -14.83 0.01 -4.93
N LEU A 145 -14.16 -0.33 -3.84
CA LEU A 145 -14.09 0.56 -2.67
C LEU A 145 -13.39 1.88 -3.01
N VAL A 146 -12.28 1.81 -3.74
CA VAL A 146 -11.52 2.99 -4.18
C VAL A 146 -12.37 3.89 -5.07
N PHE A 147 -13.05 3.34 -6.08
CA PHE A 147 -13.88 4.13 -7.00
C PHE A 147 -15.09 4.74 -6.30
N ASN A 148 -15.72 4.03 -5.37
CA ASN A 148 -16.83 4.56 -4.58
C ASN A 148 -16.40 5.75 -3.72
N SER A 149 -15.21 5.70 -3.14
CA SER A 149 -14.63 6.81 -2.40
C SER A 149 -14.36 8.02 -3.31
N ILE A 150 -13.74 7.79 -4.47
CA ILE A 150 -13.42 8.87 -5.42
C ILE A 150 -14.68 9.53 -5.98
N LYS A 151 -15.70 8.75 -6.32
CA LYS A 151 -17.00 9.30 -6.78
C LYS A 151 -17.68 10.19 -5.74
N LYS A 152 -17.37 9.96 -4.47
CA LYS A 152 -17.88 10.77 -3.36
C LYS A 152 -17.07 12.07 -3.18
N THR A 153 -15.74 12.01 -3.31
CA THR A 153 -14.83 13.09 -2.91
C THR A 153 -14.32 13.94 -4.07
N GLY A 154 -14.30 13.43 -5.29
CA GLY A 154 -13.81 14.10 -6.51
C GLY A 154 -12.30 14.40 -6.55
N LYS A 155 -11.57 14.24 -5.42
CA LYS A 155 -10.16 14.62 -5.28
C LYS A 155 -9.34 13.47 -4.73
N VAL A 156 -8.21 13.18 -5.40
CA VAL A 156 -7.39 11.99 -5.13
C VAL A 156 -5.94 12.36 -4.90
N LEU A 157 -5.41 11.85 -3.79
CA LEU A 157 -3.97 11.79 -3.53
C LEU A 157 -3.55 10.34 -3.37
N LEU A 158 -2.58 9.91 -4.17
CA LEU A 158 -1.96 8.59 -4.08
C LEU A 158 -0.63 8.71 -3.35
N LEU A 159 -0.47 7.97 -2.27
CA LEU A 159 0.72 8.01 -1.42
C LEU A 159 1.41 6.64 -1.41
N SER A 160 2.71 6.63 -1.67
CA SER A 160 3.55 5.44 -1.58
C SER A 160 4.90 5.78 -0.97
N GLU A 161 5.54 4.82 -0.32
CA GLU A 161 6.94 4.94 0.07
C GLU A 161 7.87 4.73 -1.12
N ASP A 162 7.45 3.95 -2.11
CA ASP A 162 8.23 3.74 -3.34
C ASP A 162 8.41 5.04 -4.12
N THR A 163 9.35 5.05 -5.05
CA THR A 163 9.58 6.18 -5.98
C THR A 163 8.38 6.37 -6.91
N LEU A 164 8.25 7.57 -7.50
CA LEU A 164 7.16 7.83 -8.45
C LEU A 164 7.37 7.16 -9.81
N ILE A 165 8.63 6.94 -10.20
CA ILE A 165 8.97 6.30 -11.47
C ILE A 165 8.70 4.81 -11.35
N ASN A 166 7.76 4.32 -12.17
CA ASN A 166 7.30 2.93 -12.17
C ASN A 166 6.76 2.41 -10.82
N GLY A 167 6.50 3.26 -9.85
CA GLY A 167 5.85 2.87 -8.61
C GLY A 167 4.39 2.43 -8.84
N PHE A 168 3.87 1.53 -8.00
CA PHE A 168 2.54 0.93 -8.16
C PHE A 168 1.40 1.97 -8.18
N ILE A 169 1.55 3.08 -7.47
CA ILE A 169 0.55 4.18 -7.51
C ILE A 169 0.42 4.83 -8.89
N GLY A 170 1.38 4.63 -9.78
CA GLY A 170 1.27 5.03 -11.20
C GLY A 170 0.20 4.22 -11.93
N GLU A 171 0.14 2.92 -11.72
CA GLU A 171 -0.88 2.03 -12.26
C GLU A 171 -2.28 2.37 -11.71
N ILE A 172 -2.40 2.62 -10.41
CA ILE A 172 -3.66 3.05 -9.80
C ILE A 172 -4.12 4.37 -10.42
N SER A 173 -3.21 5.35 -10.61
CA SER A 173 -3.52 6.63 -11.23
C SER A 173 -4.02 6.47 -12.67
N ALA A 174 -3.37 5.61 -13.46
CA ALA A 174 -3.79 5.32 -14.83
C ALA A 174 -5.20 4.69 -14.86
N THR A 175 -5.42 3.66 -14.05
CA THR A 175 -6.72 2.97 -13.95
C THR A 175 -7.86 3.92 -13.54
N ILE A 176 -7.63 4.80 -12.56
CA ILE A 176 -8.63 5.80 -12.15
C ILE A 176 -8.94 6.76 -13.31
N SER A 177 -7.90 7.22 -14.03
CA SER A 177 -8.05 8.14 -15.15
C SER A 177 -8.75 7.48 -16.34
N GLU A 178 -8.60 6.18 -16.55
CA GLU A 178 -9.25 5.45 -17.65
C GLU A 178 -10.71 5.10 -17.33
N GLU A 179 -10.99 4.69 -16.08
CA GLU A 179 -12.29 4.08 -15.74
C GLU A 179 -13.29 5.07 -15.09
N ILE A 180 -12.80 6.15 -14.44
CA ILE A 180 -13.69 7.08 -13.69
C ILE A 180 -13.26 8.55 -13.76
N PHE A 181 -12.60 8.96 -14.85
CA PHE A 181 -12.11 10.34 -15.05
C PHE A 181 -13.21 11.39 -14.84
N GLU A 182 -14.42 11.13 -15.26
CA GLU A 182 -15.56 12.04 -15.16
C GLU A 182 -15.97 12.40 -13.73
N TYR A 183 -15.47 11.68 -12.73
CA TYR A 183 -15.72 11.96 -11.31
C TYR A 183 -14.59 12.76 -10.64
N LEU A 184 -13.57 13.15 -11.40
CA LEU A 184 -12.43 13.90 -10.85
C LEU A 184 -12.67 15.41 -10.97
N ASP A 185 -12.60 16.13 -9.84
CA ASP A 185 -12.66 17.59 -9.78
C ASP A 185 -11.30 18.26 -9.98
N ALA A 186 -10.22 17.48 -9.89
CA ALA A 186 -8.84 17.96 -9.99
C ALA A 186 -7.91 16.84 -10.51
N PRO A 187 -6.72 17.19 -11.03
CA PRO A 187 -5.71 16.19 -11.36
C PRO A 187 -5.35 15.30 -10.17
N ILE A 188 -5.09 14.02 -10.43
CA ILE A 188 -4.62 13.08 -9.40
C ILE A 188 -3.22 13.50 -8.96
N ILE A 189 -3.03 13.68 -7.65
CA ILE A 189 -1.73 13.98 -7.06
C ILE A 189 -1.07 12.68 -6.62
N ARG A 190 0.20 12.49 -6.99
CA ARG A 190 1.02 11.37 -6.52
C ARG A 190 2.13 11.87 -5.63
N VAL A 191 2.32 11.22 -4.49
CA VAL A 191 3.40 11.48 -3.53
C VAL A 191 4.19 10.20 -3.33
N GLY A 192 5.46 10.22 -3.70
CA GLY A 192 6.40 9.11 -3.54
C GLY A 192 7.74 9.58 -2.99
N SER A 193 8.63 8.65 -2.71
CA SER A 193 10.00 8.96 -2.32
C SER A 193 10.81 9.55 -3.46
N LEU A 194 11.97 10.12 -3.16
CA LEU A 194 12.88 10.65 -4.17
C LEU A 194 13.39 9.52 -5.07
N ASP A 195 13.61 9.82 -6.34
CA ASP A 195 14.17 8.86 -7.31
C ASP A 195 15.69 8.72 -7.13
N THR A 196 16.06 8.18 -5.99
CA THR A 196 17.45 7.91 -5.58
C THR A 196 17.51 6.61 -4.76
N PRO A 197 18.68 5.96 -4.63
CA PRO A 197 18.86 4.88 -3.66
C PRO A 197 18.52 5.35 -2.23
N VAL A 198 17.99 4.44 -1.40
CA VAL A 198 17.67 4.76 0.00
C VAL A 198 18.97 5.07 0.78
N PRO A 199 19.11 6.25 1.40
CA PRO A 199 20.33 6.60 2.12
C PRO A 199 20.45 5.83 3.44
N PHE A 200 21.73 5.65 3.91
CA PHE A 200 22.01 5.13 5.25
C PHE A 200 21.86 6.19 6.35
N SER A 201 22.21 7.44 6.04
CA SER A 201 22.12 8.54 7.01
C SER A 201 20.66 8.83 7.35
N ASN A 202 20.31 8.83 8.64
CA ASN A 202 18.97 9.12 9.12
C ASN A 202 18.40 10.45 8.60
N ASN A 203 19.23 11.48 8.48
CA ASN A 203 18.77 12.78 7.99
C ASN A 203 18.46 12.74 6.49
N LEU A 204 19.29 12.05 5.71
CA LEU A 204 19.06 11.87 4.28
C LEU A 204 17.88 10.92 4.04
N GLU A 205 17.74 9.85 4.81
CA GLU A 205 16.60 8.93 4.72
C GLU A 205 15.28 9.66 5.00
N LYS A 206 15.21 10.53 6.02
CA LYS A 206 14.02 11.36 6.28
C LYS A 206 13.69 12.29 5.12
N SER A 207 14.69 12.84 4.44
CA SER A 207 14.48 13.69 3.26
C SER A 207 14.10 12.86 2.02
N PHE A 208 14.58 11.63 1.92
CA PHE A 208 14.25 10.69 0.86
C PHE A 208 12.78 10.27 0.91
N LEU A 209 12.27 9.91 2.10
CA LEU A 209 10.92 9.36 2.28
C LEU A 209 9.82 10.36 1.89
N SER A 210 8.75 9.87 1.32
CA SER A 210 7.61 10.65 0.83
C SER A 210 6.88 11.45 1.92
N ASN A 211 6.94 11.02 3.17
CA ASN A 211 6.31 11.69 4.31
C ASN A 211 6.70 13.18 4.45
N SER A 212 7.95 13.53 4.12
CA SER A 212 8.43 14.92 4.19
C SER A 212 7.68 15.85 3.23
N ARG A 213 7.18 15.33 2.12
CA ARG A 213 6.47 16.08 1.06
C ARG A 213 4.96 16.00 1.13
N LEU A 214 4.42 15.08 1.93
CA LEU A 214 2.96 14.86 1.99
C LEU A 214 2.18 16.09 2.48
N LYS A 215 2.77 16.92 3.37
CA LYS A 215 2.11 18.12 3.91
C LYS A 215 2.01 19.27 2.90
N GLU A 216 2.81 19.24 1.84
CA GLU A 216 2.90 20.29 0.84
C GLU A 216 1.91 20.09 -0.31
N LYS A 217 1.30 18.93 -0.38
CA LYS A 217 0.37 18.49 -1.43
C LYS A 217 -1.06 18.45 -0.95
#